data_8623726d8937939d6c35eacc97cd6c31
#
_entry.id   8623726d8937939d6c35eacc97cd6c31
#
_cell.length_a   1.000
_cell.length_b   1.000
_cell.length_c   1.000
_cell.angle_alpha   90.00
_cell.angle_beta   90.00
_cell.angle_gamma   90.00
#
_symmetry.space_group_name_H-M   'P 1'
#
loop_
_entity.id
_entity.type
_entity.pdbx_description
1 polymer ?
#
loop_
_entity_poly.entity_id
_entity_poly.type
_entity_poly.pdbx_seq_one_letter_code
_entity_poly.pdbx_strand_id
1 'polypeptide(L)'
;MKFIVTRDYEELSQVMAQLMLKHMHTEKERTNIAITTGSTCIQGYRLLAKQVHGRPWFDPVHYYIFDEFWFQDERHEKEISVCQISLNEKYFHAAEVAPDHIHDLNMENYKTFDKDIQKQGGLDLVIMGIGKNGHFCGNQPGTFDCWNAGTRLVRTDETPYLREYSRKLLHHDFHSEDTSRIPEYYITMGPKTIMSAKNIIFLLSGKEKAETAKKAFMDPVTMEFPVSIFQLHPHVTVILDEAAAALLPL
;
A
#
# COMPACT_ATOMS: atom_id res chain seq x y z
N MET A 1 6.31 11.03 14.93
CA MET A 1 5.61 11.27 13.66
C MET A 1 6.09 12.58 13.05
N LYS A 2 6.28 12.64 11.73
CA LYS A 2 6.71 13.84 10.98
C LYS A 2 5.67 14.16 9.91
N PHE A 3 5.24 15.41 9.80
CA PHE A 3 4.39 15.92 8.73
C PHE A 3 5.21 16.71 7.74
N ILE A 4 4.93 16.52 6.44
CA ILE A 4 5.46 17.32 5.33
C ILE A 4 4.26 17.80 4.54
N VAL A 5 4.02 19.11 4.60
CA VAL A 5 2.94 19.76 3.84
C VAL A 5 3.53 20.30 2.55
N THR A 6 2.92 19.92 1.45
CA THR A 6 3.27 20.35 0.09
C THR A 6 2.15 21.22 -0.47
N ARG A 7 2.45 22.07 -1.44
CA ARG A 7 1.47 22.96 -2.05
C ARG A 7 0.32 22.21 -2.75
N ASP A 8 0.70 21.15 -3.45
CA ASP A 8 -0.20 20.40 -4.33
C ASP A 8 0.25 18.94 -4.51
N TYR A 9 -0.52 18.19 -5.30
CA TYR A 9 -0.24 16.79 -5.62
C TYR A 9 1.06 16.60 -6.42
N GLU A 10 1.47 17.57 -7.23
CA GLU A 10 2.72 17.46 -7.99
C GLU A 10 3.92 17.51 -7.06
N GLU A 11 3.98 18.49 -6.17
CA GLU A 11 5.05 18.59 -5.17
C GLU A 11 5.03 17.40 -4.19
N LEU A 12 3.83 16.94 -3.77
CA LEU A 12 3.68 15.72 -2.97
C LEU A 12 4.34 14.52 -3.67
N SER A 13 4.10 14.37 -4.97
CA SER A 13 4.66 13.27 -5.77
C SER A 13 6.18 13.36 -5.89
N GLN A 14 6.73 14.57 -6.01
CA GLN A 14 8.18 14.81 -6.03
C GLN A 14 8.80 14.45 -4.67
N VAL A 15 8.21 14.92 -3.57
CA VAL A 15 8.67 14.61 -2.21
C VAL A 15 8.60 13.10 -1.92
N MET A 16 7.51 12.44 -2.34
CA MET A 16 7.39 10.99 -2.26
C MET A 16 8.56 10.28 -2.96
N ALA A 17 8.82 10.62 -4.23
CA ALA A 17 9.89 10.00 -5.00
C ALA A 17 11.26 10.21 -4.35
N GLN A 18 11.55 11.42 -3.86
CA GLN A 18 12.81 11.74 -3.16
C GLN A 18 12.97 10.95 -1.85
N LEU A 19 11.90 10.81 -1.06
CA LEU A 19 11.96 10.03 0.17
C LEU A 19 12.12 8.53 -0.12
N MET A 20 11.47 8.00 -1.15
CA MET A 20 11.69 6.63 -1.57
C MET A 20 13.15 6.42 -1.99
N LEU A 21 13.72 7.29 -2.85
CA LEU A 21 15.12 7.23 -3.25
C LEU A 21 16.06 7.24 -2.05
N LYS A 22 15.81 8.10 -1.05
CA LYS A 22 16.59 8.13 0.19
C LYS A 22 16.61 6.79 0.91
N HIS A 23 15.47 6.08 0.95
CA HIS A 23 15.39 4.76 1.59
C HIS A 23 15.94 3.63 0.72
N MET A 24 15.94 3.80 -0.59
CA MET A 24 16.45 2.81 -1.55
C MET A 24 17.98 2.89 -1.69
N HIS A 25 18.54 4.09 -1.60
CA HIS A 25 19.99 4.32 -1.72
C HIS A 25 20.69 4.02 -0.39
N THR A 26 21.02 2.76 -0.17
CA THR A 26 21.67 2.26 1.05
C THR A 26 22.85 1.35 0.69
N GLU A 27 23.76 1.13 1.64
CA GLU A 27 24.86 0.16 1.52
C GLU A 27 24.44 -1.28 1.87
N LYS A 28 23.15 -1.52 2.05
CA LYS A 28 22.63 -2.85 2.37
C LYS A 28 22.66 -3.74 1.14
N GLU A 29 22.92 -5.02 1.33
CA GLU A 29 22.79 -6.04 0.31
C GLU A 29 21.34 -6.28 -0.11
N ARG A 30 20.38 -5.88 0.75
CA ARG A 30 18.94 -5.99 0.50
C ARG A 30 18.17 -4.91 1.22
N THR A 31 17.24 -4.28 0.51
CA THR A 31 16.29 -3.29 1.03
C THR A 31 14.87 -3.73 0.69
N ASN A 32 14.02 -3.93 1.69
CA ASN A 32 12.67 -4.44 1.53
C ASN A 32 11.64 -3.31 1.64
N ILE A 33 10.89 -3.05 0.57
CA ILE A 33 9.90 -1.98 0.51
C ILE A 33 8.53 -2.57 0.18
N ALA A 34 7.54 -2.33 1.05
CA ALA A 34 6.16 -2.65 0.73
C ALA A 34 5.45 -1.45 0.09
N ILE A 35 4.77 -1.67 -1.03
CA ILE A 35 4.18 -0.62 -1.86
C ILE A 35 2.72 -0.90 -2.21
N THR A 36 1.99 0.17 -2.54
CA THR A 36 0.55 0.16 -2.83
C THR A 36 0.24 0.46 -4.30
N THR A 37 -0.91 0.00 -4.76
CA THR A 37 -1.50 0.38 -6.06
C THR A 37 -2.29 1.69 -6.01
N GLY A 38 -2.42 2.32 -4.83
CA GLY A 38 -3.24 3.50 -4.61
C GLY A 38 -2.96 4.66 -5.58
N SER A 39 -4.02 5.33 -6.02
CA SER A 39 -3.94 6.39 -7.03
C SER A 39 -3.02 7.56 -6.64
N THR A 40 -2.92 7.88 -5.36
CA THR A 40 -2.05 8.96 -4.85
C THR A 40 -0.56 8.73 -5.14
N CYS A 41 -0.13 7.46 -5.30
CA CYS A 41 1.28 7.12 -5.55
C CYS A 41 1.68 7.18 -7.03
N ILE A 42 0.75 7.22 -7.97
CA ILE A 42 1.01 7.01 -9.41
C ILE A 42 2.05 7.98 -9.97
N GLN A 43 1.88 9.27 -9.72
CA GLN A 43 2.81 10.28 -10.24
C GLN A 43 4.19 10.15 -9.59
N GLY A 44 4.23 9.86 -8.27
CA GLY A 44 5.48 9.59 -7.55
C GLY A 44 6.23 8.39 -8.13
N TYR A 45 5.53 7.31 -8.48
CA TYR A 45 6.14 6.15 -9.14
C TYR A 45 6.70 6.48 -10.52
N ARG A 46 5.99 7.29 -11.32
CA ARG A 46 6.49 7.74 -12.63
C ARG A 46 7.77 8.57 -12.51
N LEU A 47 7.86 9.42 -11.50
CA LEU A 47 9.06 10.22 -11.21
C LEU A 47 10.20 9.33 -10.70
N LEU A 48 9.90 8.39 -9.82
CA LEU A 48 10.85 7.45 -9.26
C LEU A 48 11.45 6.54 -10.34
N ALA A 49 10.62 5.97 -11.22
CA ALA A 49 11.06 5.09 -12.29
C ALA A 49 12.13 5.74 -13.17
N LYS A 50 11.94 7.01 -13.54
CA LYS A 50 12.94 7.77 -14.32
C LYS A 50 14.29 7.92 -13.63
N GLN A 51 14.32 7.83 -12.31
CA GLN A 51 15.52 8.03 -11.51
C GLN A 51 16.24 6.72 -11.19
N VAL A 52 15.52 5.61 -11.14
CA VAL A 52 16.09 4.29 -10.80
C VAL A 52 16.43 3.46 -12.05
N HIS A 53 15.76 3.71 -13.17
CA HIS A 53 15.95 2.99 -14.42
C HIS A 53 17.43 2.92 -14.84
N GLY A 54 17.91 1.70 -15.10
CA GLY A 54 19.29 1.44 -15.53
C GLY A 54 20.36 1.78 -14.50
N ARG A 55 20.04 1.88 -13.21
CA ARG A 55 20.99 2.23 -12.15
C ARG A 55 21.23 1.07 -11.18
N PRO A 56 22.39 0.37 -11.28
CA PRO A 56 22.66 -0.87 -10.51
C PRO A 56 22.60 -0.73 -8.99
N TRP A 57 22.81 0.45 -8.42
CA TRP A 57 22.73 0.64 -6.96
C TRP A 57 21.31 0.54 -6.40
N PHE A 58 20.28 0.42 -7.25
CA PHE A 58 18.92 0.11 -6.86
C PHE A 58 18.57 -1.37 -7.02
N ASP A 59 19.46 -2.19 -7.59
CA ASP A 59 19.27 -3.65 -7.73
C ASP A 59 19.02 -4.34 -6.38
N PRO A 60 19.60 -3.92 -5.23
CA PRO A 60 19.29 -4.54 -3.94
C PRO A 60 17.86 -4.31 -3.42
N VAL A 61 17.02 -3.56 -4.14
CA VAL A 61 15.67 -3.22 -3.66
C VAL A 61 14.67 -4.32 -4.04
N HIS A 62 14.01 -4.87 -3.03
CA HIS A 62 12.94 -5.85 -3.18
C HIS A 62 11.59 -5.23 -2.80
N TYR A 63 10.59 -5.48 -3.62
CA TYR A 63 9.26 -4.91 -3.47
C TYR A 63 8.26 -5.96 -3.01
N TYR A 64 7.49 -5.64 -1.98
CA TYR A 64 6.45 -6.48 -1.42
C TYR A 64 5.08 -5.88 -1.72
N ILE A 65 4.21 -6.67 -2.33
CA ILE A 65 2.82 -6.29 -2.55
C ILE A 65 2.06 -6.65 -1.28
N PHE A 66 1.42 -5.68 -0.63
CA PHE A 66 0.88 -5.88 0.72
C PHE A 66 -0.62 -6.23 0.77
N ASP A 67 -1.31 -6.18 -0.35
CA ASP A 67 -2.66 -6.71 -0.51
C ASP A 67 -2.90 -7.15 -1.95
N GLU A 68 -3.77 -8.14 -2.14
CA GLU A 68 -4.01 -8.72 -3.45
C GLU A 68 -5.40 -9.30 -3.60
N PHE A 69 -5.99 -9.07 -4.78
CA PHE A 69 -7.21 -9.69 -5.27
C PHE A 69 -6.88 -10.61 -6.44
N TRP A 70 -7.20 -11.88 -6.30
CA TRP A 70 -6.95 -12.89 -7.32
C TRP A 70 -8.25 -13.22 -8.05
N PHE A 71 -8.51 -12.53 -9.18
CA PHE A 71 -9.66 -12.78 -10.02
C PHE A 71 -9.39 -13.93 -11.00
N GLN A 72 -10.42 -14.72 -11.27
CA GLN A 72 -10.38 -15.71 -12.34
C GLN A 72 -10.45 -15.02 -13.71
N ASP A 73 -9.52 -15.31 -14.61
CA ASP A 73 -9.60 -14.89 -16.00
C ASP A 73 -9.98 -16.08 -16.90
N GLU A 74 -11.23 -16.14 -17.28
CA GLU A 74 -11.77 -17.20 -18.16
C GLU A 74 -11.04 -17.29 -19.51
N ARG A 75 -10.47 -16.18 -20.00
CA ARG A 75 -9.72 -16.14 -21.26
C ARG A 75 -8.38 -16.85 -21.20
N HIS A 76 -7.80 -16.99 -20.02
CA HIS A 76 -6.45 -17.50 -19.83
C HIS A 76 -6.40 -18.71 -18.91
N GLU A 77 -7.54 -19.17 -18.38
CA GLU A 77 -7.60 -20.23 -17.35
C GLU A 77 -6.64 -20.00 -16.18
N LYS A 78 -6.37 -18.74 -15.86
CA LYS A 78 -5.43 -18.32 -14.81
C LYS A 78 -6.09 -17.34 -13.86
N GLU A 79 -5.62 -17.40 -12.63
CA GLU A 79 -5.88 -16.32 -11.69
C GLU A 79 -5.05 -15.10 -12.04
N ILE A 80 -5.64 -13.90 -11.92
CA ILE A 80 -4.98 -12.63 -12.21
C ILE A 80 -4.79 -11.85 -10.92
N SER A 81 -3.53 -11.53 -10.64
CA SER A 81 -3.12 -10.61 -9.60
C SER A 81 -3.37 -9.16 -10.03
N VAL A 82 -4.40 -8.54 -9.48
CA VAL A 82 -4.80 -7.16 -9.84
C VAL A 82 -3.75 -6.14 -9.40
N CYS A 83 -3.23 -6.30 -8.20
CA CYS A 83 -2.26 -5.34 -7.66
C CYS A 83 -0.91 -5.44 -8.37
N GLN A 84 -0.43 -6.64 -8.65
CA GLN A 84 0.83 -6.81 -9.37
C GLN A 84 0.74 -6.28 -10.80
N ILE A 85 -0.34 -6.56 -11.55
CA ILE A 85 -0.54 -6.02 -12.90
C ILE A 85 -0.53 -4.50 -12.85
N SER A 86 -1.29 -3.92 -11.92
CA SER A 86 -1.35 -2.47 -11.75
C SER A 86 0.01 -1.85 -11.42
N LEU A 87 0.83 -2.47 -10.57
CA LEU A 87 2.17 -2.00 -10.24
C LEU A 87 3.16 -2.20 -11.39
N ASN A 88 3.04 -3.28 -12.16
CA ASN A 88 3.82 -3.49 -13.38
C ASN A 88 3.65 -2.31 -14.35
N GLU A 89 2.39 -1.93 -14.62
CA GLU A 89 2.07 -0.82 -15.52
C GLU A 89 2.50 0.55 -14.97
N LYS A 90 2.33 0.77 -13.66
CA LYS A 90 2.56 2.08 -13.04
C LYS A 90 4.02 2.32 -12.67
N TYR A 91 4.80 1.25 -12.41
CA TYR A 91 6.14 1.38 -11.87
C TYR A 91 7.14 0.33 -12.35
N PHE A 92 6.90 -0.97 -12.13
CA PHE A 92 7.93 -2.00 -12.26
C PHE A 92 8.50 -2.10 -13.67
N HIS A 93 7.66 -2.06 -14.72
CA HIS A 93 8.15 -2.10 -16.11
C HIS A 93 8.99 -0.86 -16.45
N ALA A 94 8.53 0.34 -16.05
CA ALA A 94 9.26 1.57 -16.35
C ALA A 94 10.56 1.74 -15.54
N ALA A 95 10.64 1.08 -14.39
CA ALA A 95 11.83 1.04 -13.53
C ALA A 95 12.77 -0.13 -13.85
N GLU A 96 12.36 -1.05 -14.75
CA GLU A 96 13.07 -2.29 -15.08
C GLU A 96 13.38 -3.15 -13.84
N VAL A 97 12.40 -3.26 -12.91
CA VAL A 97 12.56 -4.10 -11.72
C VAL A 97 12.65 -5.56 -12.13
N ALA A 98 13.68 -6.26 -11.66
CA ALA A 98 13.85 -7.68 -11.92
C ALA A 98 12.70 -8.49 -11.31
N PRO A 99 12.14 -9.48 -12.02
CA PRO A 99 10.96 -10.24 -11.54
C PRO A 99 11.17 -10.94 -10.20
N ASP A 100 12.37 -11.41 -9.91
CA ASP A 100 12.73 -12.05 -8.63
C ASP A 100 12.87 -11.06 -7.46
N HIS A 101 12.82 -9.77 -7.73
CA HIS A 101 12.74 -8.70 -6.73
C HIS A 101 11.30 -8.27 -6.43
N ILE A 102 10.30 -8.84 -7.11
CA ILE A 102 8.88 -8.57 -6.87
C ILE A 102 8.28 -9.74 -6.08
N HIS A 103 7.83 -9.48 -4.88
CA HIS A 103 7.23 -10.47 -3.98
C HIS A 103 5.73 -10.26 -3.93
N ASP A 104 5.02 -11.03 -4.74
CA ASP A 104 3.56 -11.08 -4.76
C ASP A 104 3.01 -11.79 -3.53
N LEU A 105 1.79 -11.44 -3.18
CA LEU A 105 1.02 -12.04 -2.10
C LEU A 105 -0.08 -12.90 -2.71
N ASN A 106 -0.10 -14.20 -2.39
CA ASN A 106 -1.02 -15.15 -3.02
C ASN A 106 -1.55 -16.21 -2.04
N MET A 107 -2.46 -17.08 -2.52
CA MET A 107 -3.11 -18.11 -1.72
C MET A 107 -2.15 -19.20 -1.21
N GLU A 108 -1.00 -19.38 -1.84
CA GLU A 108 -0.02 -20.37 -1.44
C GLU A 108 0.91 -19.84 -0.33
N ASN A 109 1.27 -18.54 -0.39
CA ASN A 109 2.31 -17.96 0.47
C ASN A 109 1.78 -17.14 1.66
N TYR A 110 0.51 -16.71 1.68
CA TYR A 110 0.02 -15.76 2.69
C TYR A 110 0.24 -16.22 4.15
N LYS A 111 0.22 -17.53 4.42
CA LYS A 111 0.42 -18.09 5.78
C LYS A 111 1.87 -17.98 6.27
N THR A 112 2.82 -17.95 5.34
CA THR A 112 4.26 -17.88 5.64
C THR A 112 4.85 -16.51 5.37
N PHE A 113 4.14 -15.64 4.66
CA PHE A 113 4.62 -14.37 4.12
C PHE A 113 5.28 -13.48 5.19
N ASP A 114 4.64 -13.33 6.36
CA ASP A 114 5.21 -12.56 7.47
C ASP A 114 6.54 -13.13 7.96
N LYS A 115 6.63 -14.47 8.05
CA LYS A 115 7.87 -15.14 8.48
C LYS A 115 8.97 -15.01 7.43
N ASP A 116 8.59 -15.05 6.16
CA ASP A 116 9.55 -14.93 5.06
C ASP A 116 10.08 -13.50 4.96
N ILE A 117 9.24 -12.48 5.14
CA ILE A 117 9.67 -11.08 5.32
C ILE A 117 10.66 -10.97 6.50
N GLN A 118 10.35 -11.57 7.64
CA GLN A 118 11.23 -11.52 8.82
C GLN A 118 12.59 -12.16 8.57
N LYS A 119 12.64 -13.32 7.90
CA LYS A 119 13.90 -13.99 7.51
C LYS A 119 14.76 -13.12 6.59
N GLN A 120 14.13 -12.27 5.79
CA GLN A 120 14.81 -11.33 4.89
C GLN A 120 15.14 -9.98 5.56
N GLY A 121 15.08 -9.89 6.88
CA GLY A 121 15.45 -8.69 7.65
C GLY A 121 14.31 -7.69 7.91
N GLY A 122 13.06 -8.09 7.65
CA GLY A 122 11.86 -7.27 7.85
C GLY A 122 11.68 -6.22 6.75
N LEU A 123 10.64 -5.39 6.88
CA LEU A 123 10.37 -4.28 5.96
C LEU A 123 11.19 -3.04 6.38
N ASP A 124 11.94 -2.48 5.45
CA ASP A 124 12.68 -1.23 5.67
C ASP A 124 11.76 0.00 5.50
N LEU A 125 10.82 -0.10 4.58
CA LEU A 125 9.85 0.96 4.30
C LEU A 125 8.51 0.36 3.90
N VAL A 126 7.42 0.98 4.37
CA VAL A 126 6.07 0.81 3.83
C VAL A 126 5.59 2.16 3.31
N ILE A 127 5.07 2.20 2.08
CA ILE A 127 4.44 3.38 1.51
C ILE A 127 3.00 3.09 1.16
N MET A 128 2.06 3.92 1.64
CA MET A 128 0.63 3.68 1.45
C MET A 128 -0.21 4.95 1.57
N GLY A 129 -1.43 4.87 1.04
CA GLY A 129 -2.48 5.85 1.29
C GLY A 129 -3.33 5.48 2.50
N ILE A 130 -4.36 6.29 2.75
CA ILE A 130 -5.38 6.06 3.79
C ILE A 130 -6.76 6.09 3.14
N GLY A 131 -7.56 5.05 3.40
CA GLY A 131 -8.96 5.05 2.99
C GLY A 131 -9.82 6.04 3.79
N LYS A 132 -10.92 6.52 3.21
CA LYS A 132 -11.82 7.50 3.87
C LYS A 132 -12.39 7.00 5.20
N ASN A 133 -12.57 5.70 5.35
CA ASN A 133 -13.01 5.06 6.59
C ASN A 133 -11.85 4.65 7.52
N GLY A 134 -10.65 5.15 7.27
CA GLY A 134 -9.46 4.88 8.09
C GLY A 134 -8.78 3.55 7.82
N HIS A 135 -9.13 2.82 6.76
CA HIS A 135 -8.40 1.60 6.41
C HIS A 135 -7.00 1.91 5.88
N PHE A 136 -6.09 0.99 6.10
CA PHE A 136 -4.77 0.91 5.48
C PHE A 136 -4.56 -0.50 4.94
N CYS A 137 -3.88 -0.66 3.80
CA CYS A 137 -3.89 -1.93 3.07
C CYS A 137 -5.34 -2.43 2.95
N GLY A 138 -5.60 -3.71 3.13
CA GLY A 138 -6.94 -4.27 3.22
C GLY A 138 -7.54 -4.30 4.64
N ASN A 139 -6.94 -3.62 5.63
CA ASN A 139 -7.41 -3.61 7.02
C ASN A 139 -8.56 -2.62 7.20
N GLN A 140 -9.78 -3.06 6.88
CA GLN A 140 -11.01 -2.29 7.05
C GLN A 140 -11.49 -2.32 8.51
N PRO A 141 -12.23 -1.29 8.97
CA PRO A 141 -12.96 -1.40 10.24
C PRO A 141 -13.81 -2.67 10.28
N GLY A 142 -13.72 -3.44 11.37
CA GLY A 142 -14.49 -4.67 11.57
C GLY A 142 -13.98 -5.92 10.86
N THR A 143 -12.85 -5.86 10.11
CA THR A 143 -12.27 -7.05 9.44
C THR A 143 -11.15 -7.72 10.22
N PHE A 144 -10.87 -7.26 11.42
CA PHE A 144 -9.94 -7.87 12.37
C PHE A 144 -10.31 -7.47 13.80
N ASP A 145 -9.95 -8.30 14.75
CA ASP A 145 -10.34 -8.20 16.16
C ASP A 145 -9.17 -7.84 17.09
N CYS A 146 -7.94 -7.81 16.57
CA CYS A 146 -6.77 -7.43 17.34
C CYS A 146 -5.65 -6.81 16.50
N TRP A 147 -4.89 -5.90 17.11
CA TRP A 147 -3.73 -5.26 16.51
C TRP A 147 -2.57 -6.22 16.20
N ASN A 148 -2.60 -7.43 16.75
CA ASN A 148 -1.58 -8.46 16.52
C ASN A 148 -1.90 -9.37 15.32
N ALA A 149 -2.93 -9.04 14.52
CA ALA A 149 -3.26 -9.78 13.31
C ALA A 149 -2.14 -9.65 12.27
N GLY A 150 -1.67 -10.78 11.76
CA GLY A 150 -0.71 -10.88 10.66
C GLY A 150 -1.38 -10.86 9.29
N THR A 151 -0.61 -11.25 8.26
CA THR A 151 -1.12 -11.44 6.90
C THR A 151 -2.21 -12.51 6.89
N ARG A 152 -3.34 -12.21 6.24
CA ARG A 152 -4.56 -13.01 6.31
C ARG A 152 -5.48 -12.85 5.11
N LEU A 153 -6.43 -13.79 5.03
CA LEU A 153 -7.59 -13.69 4.16
C LEU A 153 -8.65 -12.80 4.81
N VAL A 154 -9.31 -12.00 4.00
CA VAL A 154 -10.49 -11.22 4.37
C VAL A 154 -11.57 -11.46 3.32
N ARG A 155 -12.81 -11.68 3.72
CA ARG A 155 -13.91 -11.87 2.77
C ARG A 155 -14.17 -10.58 1.99
N THR A 156 -14.34 -10.71 0.68
CA THR A 156 -14.62 -9.56 -0.20
C THR A 156 -16.00 -8.94 0.03
N ASP A 157 -16.90 -9.68 0.69
CA ASP A 157 -18.23 -9.23 1.10
C ASP A 157 -18.36 -8.88 2.60
N GLU A 158 -17.24 -8.91 3.35
CA GLU A 158 -17.20 -8.65 4.80
C GLU A 158 -17.82 -7.29 5.16
N THR A 159 -17.54 -6.27 4.36
CA THR A 159 -18.10 -4.93 4.57
C THR A 159 -18.76 -4.38 3.30
N PRO A 160 -19.71 -3.43 3.44
CA PRO A 160 -20.30 -2.75 2.29
C PRO A 160 -19.25 -2.08 1.38
N TYR A 161 -18.18 -1.54 1.98
CA TYR A 161 -17.08 -0.93 1.24
C TYR A 161 -16.36 -1.95 0.36
N LEU A 162 -15.97 -3.09 0.92
CA LEU A 162 -15.27 -4.14 0.17
C LEU A 162 -16.13 -4.69 -0.98
N ARG A 163 -17.41 -4.91 -0.72
CA ARG A 163 -18.37 -5.34 -1.75
C ARG A 163 -18.42 -4.39 -2.93
N GLU A 164 -18.53 -3.10 -2.65
CA GLU A 164 -18.54 -2.06 -3.69
C GLU A 164 -17.18 -1.96 -4.40
N TYR A 165 -16.09 -2.02 -3.66
CA TYR A 165 -14.74 -1.97 -4.22
C TYR A 165 -14.46 -3.14 -5.16
N SER A 166 -14.80 -4.36 -4.77
CA SER A 166 -14.64 -5.55 -5.62
C SER A 166 -15.46 -5.47 -6.92
N ARG A 167 -16.68 -4.92 -6.85
CA ARG A 167 -17.49 -4.66 -8.06
C ARG A 167 -16.86 -3.61 -8.96
N LYS A 168 -16.31 -2.56 -8.40
CA LYS A 168 -15.59 -1.54 -9.17
C LYS A 168 -14.36 -2.11 -9.88
N LEU A 169 -13.57 -2.93 -9.21
CA LEU A 169 -12.44 -3.64 -9.81
C LEU A 169 -12.93 -4.52 -10.98
N LEU A 170 -13.96 -5.32 -10.75
CA LEU A 170 -14.53 -6.19 -11.79
C LEU A 170 -14.97 -5.40 -13.01
N HIS A 171 -15.68 -4.30 -12.82
CA HIS A 171 -16.15 -3.44 -13.91
C HIS A 171 -15.00 -2.74 -14.65
N HIS A 172 -14.06 -2.12 -13.92
CA HIS A 172 -12.98 -1.33 -14.49
C HIS A 172 -11.87 -2.17 -15.14
N ASP A 173 -11.42 -3.22 -14.43
CA ASP A 173 -10.23 -3.94 -14.84
C ASP A 173 -10.55 -5.16 -15.72
N PHE A 174 -11.74 -5.73 -15.54
CA PHE A 174 -12.20 -6.90 -16.30
C PHE A 174 -13.36 -6.63 -17.26
N HIS A 175 -13.87 -5.40 -17.30
CA HIS A 175 -15.02 -4.99 -18.13
C HIS A 175 -16.22 -5.96 -18.01
N SER A 176 -16.48 -6.44 -16.80
CA SER A 176 -17.48 -7.46 -16.50
C SER A 176 -18.46 -6.99 -15.43
N GLU A 177 -19.72 -7.40 -15.58
CA GLU A 177 -20.77 -7.24 -14.57
C GLU A 177 -21.08 -8.57 -13.85
N ASP A 178 -20.41 -9.65 -14.23
CA ASP A 178 -20.61 -10.97 -13.65
C ASP A 178 -19.95 -11.07 -12.26
N THR A 179 -20.75 -10.79 -11.23
CA THR A 179 -20.29 -10.80 -9.84
C THR A 179 -19.83 -12.18 -9.32
N SER A 180 -20.13 -13.27 -10.04
CA SER A 180 -19.62 -14.60 -9.68
C SER A 180 -18.09 -14.71 -9.84
N ARG A 181 -17.49 -13.81 -10.61
CA ARG A 181 -16.04 -13.72 -10.80
C ARG A 181 -15.30 -13.03 -9.65
N ILE A 182 -16.03 -12.35 -8.76
CA ILE A 182 -15.40 -11.73 -7.58
C ILE A 182 -14.88 -12.83 -6.66
N PRO A 183 -13.56 -12.83 -6.30
CA PRO A 183 -13.01 -13.82 -5.40
C PRO A 183 -13.69 -13.76 -4.03
N GLU A 184 -13.89 -14.89 -3.38
CA GLU A 184 -14.49 -14.96 -2.04
C GLU A 184 -13.64 -14.22 -1.01
N TYR A 185 -12.33 -14.27 -1.19
CA TYR A 185 -11.36 -13.63 -0.29
C TYR A 185 -10.38 -12.77 -1.09
N TYR A 186 -9.92 -11.70 -0.45
CA TYR A 186 -8.66 -11.05 -0.79
C TYR A 186 -7.66 -11.25 0.33
N ILE A 187 -6.39 -11.00 0.03
CA ILE A 187 -5.29 -11.20 0.98
C ILE A 187 -4.73 -9.83 1.36
N THR A 188 -4.39 -9.64 2.64
CA THR A 188 -3.77 -8.39 3.09
C THR A 188 -2.77 -8.62 4.21
N MET A 189 -1.67 -7.86 4.21
CA MET A 189 -0.80 -7.75 5.39
C MET A 189 -1.58 -7.14 6.55
N GLY A 190 -1.48 -7.74 7.72
CA GLY A 190 -2.16 -7.27 8.92
C GLY A 190 -1.43 -6.14 9.65
N PRO A 191 -2.07 -5.57 10.68
CA PRO A 191 -1.49 -4.51 11.50
C PRO A 191 -0.13 -4.87 12.07
N LYS A 192 0.04 -6.10 12.57
CA LYS A 192 1.31 -6.60 13.13
C LYS A 192 2.46 -6.47 12.13
N THR A 193 2.24 -6.91 10.90
CA THR A 193 3.26 -6.95 9.85
C THR A 193 3.66 -5.54 9.45
N ILE A 194 2.66 -4.67 9.18
CA ILE A 194 2.90 -3.28 8.78
C ILE A 194 3.55 -2.48 9.91
N MET A 195 3.08 -2.64 11.16
CA MET A 195 3.65 -1.97 12.34
C MET A 195 5.08 -2.41 12.67
N SER A 196 5.53 -3.56 12.16
CA SER A 196 6.91 -4.03 12.33
C SER A 196 7.90 -3.40 11.36
N ALA A 197 7.45 -2.62 10.38
CA ALA A 197 8.31 -1.93 9.43
C ALA A 197 9.21 -0.89 10.13
N LYS A 198 10.41 -0.67 9.60
CA LYS A 198 11.34 0.31 10.18
C LYS A 198 10.88 1.75 9.93
N ASN A 199 10.25 2.01 8.79
CA ASN A 199 9.74 3.32 8.40
C ASN A 199 8.40 3.18 7.67
N ILE A 200 7.52 4.16 7.87
CA ILE A 200 6.22 4.21 7.19
C ILE A 200 6.02 5.59 6.59
N ILE A 201 5.59 5.64 5.35
CA ILE A 201 5.23 6.87 4.64
C ILE A 201 3.75 6.78 4.26
N PHE A 202 2.97 7.74 4.72
CA PHE A 202 1.59 7.96 4.28
C PHE A 202 1.52 9.10 3.27
N LEU A 203 0.63 8.94 2.29
CA LEU A 203 0.33 9.93 1.26
C LEU A 203 -1.15 10.29 1.28
N LEU A 204 -1.45 11.57 1.44
CA LEU A 204 -2.81 12.08 1.38
C LEU A 204 -2.85 13.34 0.50
N SER A 205 -3.74 13.36 -0.46
CA SER A 205 -3.91 14.50 -1.37
C SER A 205 -5.39 14.78 -1.58
N GLY A 206 -5.72 16.07 -1.61
CA GLY A 206 -7.06 16.56 -1.88
C GLY A 206 -7.90 16.83 -0.63
N LYS A 207 -8.82 17.79 -0.78
CA LYS A 207 -9.70 18.27 0.30
C LYS A 207 -10.52 17.14 0.96
N GLU A 208 -10.89 16.13 0.19
CA GLU A 208 -11.65 14.98 0.70
C GLU A 208 -10.86 14.09 1.68
N LYS A 209 -9.55 14.33 1.82
CA LYS A 209 -8.69 13.66 2.79
C LYS A 209 -8.48 14.45 4.09
N ALA A 210 -8.93 15.69 4.19
CA ALA A 210 -8.69 16.52 5.37
C ALA A 210 -9.28 15.91 6.66
N GLU A 211 -10.55 15.47 6.62
CA GLU A 211 -11.18 14.79 7.76
C GLU A 211 -10.51 13.44 8.07
N THR A 212 -10.09 12.72 7.03
CA THR A 212 -9.36 11.45 7.19
C THR A 212 -8.02 11.69 7.89
N ALA A 213 -7.27 12.71 7.48
CA ALA A 213 -5.99 13.07 8.09
C ALA A 213 -6.15 13.46 9.56
N LYS A 214 -7.16 14.31 9.88
CA LYS A 214 -7.46 14.68 11.25
C LYS A 214 -7.78 13.46 12.12
N LYS A 215 -8.71 12.62 11.69
CA LYS A 215 -9.09 11.41 12.43
C LYS A 215 -7.91 10.44 12.59
N ALA A 216 -7.08 10.28 11.55
CA ALA A 216 -5.95 9.37 11.58
C ALA A 216 -4.87 9.78 12.60
N PHE A 217 -4.60 11.07 12.73
CA PHE A 217 -3.40 11.54 13.41
C PHE A 217 -3.66 12.43 14.63
N MET A 218 -4.90 12.90 14.86
CA MET A 218 -5.24 13.80 15.95
C MET A 218 -6.32 13.22 16.90
N ASP A 219 -7.16 12.31 16.43
CA ASP A 219 -8.18 11.67 17.24
C ASP A 219 -7.61 10.44 17.98
N PRO A 220 -8.31 9.90 18.99
CA PRO A 220 -7.84 8.71 19.73
C PRO A 220 -7.62 7.48 18.83
N VAL A 221 -6.65 6.64 19.23
CA VAL A 221 -6.40 5.35 18.57
C VAL A 221 -7.59 4.42 18.77
N THR A 222 -8.16 3.91 17.67
CA THR A 222 -9.32 3.01 17.72
C THR A 222 -9.33 2.04 16.54
N MET A 223 -9.89 0.84 16.74
CA MET A 223 -10.08 -0.15 15.65
C MET A 223 -11.20 0.26 14.67
N GLU A 224 -12.08 1.16 15.07
CA GLU A 224 -13.10 1.75 14.18
C GLU A 224 -12.50 2.70 13.14
N PHE A 225 -11.27 3.16 13.37
CA PHE A 225 -10.48 3.95 12.43
C PHE A 225 -9.04 3.41 12.41
N PRO A 226 -8.80 2.25 11.78
CA PRO A 226 -7.62 1.42 12.00
C PRO A 226 -6.27 2.10 11.81
N VAL A 227 -6.16 3.01 10.85
CA VAL A 227 -4.92 3.77 10.58
C VAL A 227 -4.44 4.57 11.80
N SER A 228 -5.32 4.89 12.75
CA SER A 228 -4.97 5.64 13.97
C SER A 228 -3.90 4.94 14.81
N ILE A 229 -3.73 3.60 14.69
CA ILE A 229 -2.67 2.85 15.40
C ILE A 229 -1.26 3.38 15.09
N PHE A 230 -1.05 3.97 13.91
CA PHE A 230 0.26 4.46 13.49
C PHE A 230 0.73 5.71 14.26
N GLN A 231 -0.13 6.33 15.06
CA GLN A 231 0.29 7.32 16.06
C GLN A 231 1.29 6.74 17.07
N LEU A 232 1.27 5.42 17.28
CA LEU A 232 2.16 4.70 18.19
C LEU A 232 3.45 4.21 17.50
N HIS A 233 3.57 4.35 16.18
CA HIS A 233 4.76 3.92 15.46
C HIS A 233 5.86 4.98 15.54
N PRO A 234 7.14 4.62 15.87
CA PRO A 234 8.20 5.60 16.10
C PRO A 234 8.60 6.39 14.86
N HIS A 235 8.53 5.79 13.67
CA HIS A 235 9.06 6.34 12.43
C HIS A 235 7.99 6.46 11.34
N VAL A 236 7.03 7.38 11.53
CA VAL A 236 6.00 7.72 10.53
C VAL A 236 6.29 9.08 9.92
N THR A 237 6.27 9.15 8.61
CA THR A 237 6.23 10.39 7.83
C THR A 237 4.89 10.46 7.09
N VAL A 238 4.20 11.56 7.25
CA VAL A 238 2.93 11.84 6.55
C VAL A 238 3.17 12.97 5.57
N ILE A 239 3.01 12.70 4.28
CA ILE A 239 3.10 13.70 3.22
C ILE A 239 1.68 14.06 2.81
N LEU A 240 1.33 15.34 2.90
CA LEU A 240 0.01 15.85 2.54
C LEU A 240 0.17 17.06 1.64
N ASP A 241 -0.79 17.29 0.74
CA ASP A 241 -0.94 18.63 0.18
C ASP A 241 -1.69 19.57 1.15
N GLU A 242 -1.63 20.88 0.90
CA GLU A 242 -2.30 21.88 1.74
C GLU A 242 -3.79 21.59 1.91
N ALA A 243 -4.45 21.07 0.87
CA ALA A 243 -5.88 20.74 0.90
C ALA A 243 -6.20 19.58 1.85
N ALA A 244 -5.35 18.55 1.89
CA ALA A 244 -5.48 17.43 2.81
C ALA A 244 -5.04 17.79 4.24
N ALA A 245 -4.15 18.78 4.40
CA ALA A 245 -3.66 19.25 5.70
C ALA A 245 -4.59 20.28 6.38
N ALA A 246 -5.62 20.77 5.69
CA ALA A 246 -6.42 21.92 6.10
C ALA A 246 -7.07 21.83 7.50
N LEU A 247 -7.22 20.65 8.08
CA LEU A 247 -7.79 20.44 9.41
C LEU A 247 -6.75 19.99 10.46
N LEU A 248 -5.47 19.99 10.11
CA LEU A 248 -4.39 19.67 11.03
C LEU A 248 -3.81 20.95 11.65
N PRO A 249 -3.44 20.96 12.94
CA PRO A 249 -2.84 22.10 13.62
C PRO A 249 -1.33 22.20 13.33
N LEU A 250 -0.95 22.30 12.06
CA LEU A 250 0.44 22.31 11.59
C LEU A 250 0.94 23.71 11.32
#